data_308a356f29cc9f0636df20553060f2a8
#
_entry.id   308a356f29cc9f0636df20553060f2a8
#
_cell.length_a   1.000
_cell.length_b   1.000
_cell.length_c   1.000
_cell.angle_alpha   90.00
_cell.angle_beta   90.00
_cell.angle_gamma   90.00
#
_symmetry.space_group_name_H-M   'P 1'
#
loop_
_entity.id
_entity.type
_entity.pdbx_description
1 polymer ?
#
loop_
_entity_poly.entity_id
_entity_poly.type
_entity_poly.pdbx_seq_one_letter_code
_entity_poly.pdbx_strand_id
1 'polypeptide(L)'
;MEYSAFLLKQYADLETISYDSISQVLEQFYAAKNVYTHMRQKSADLRRIVTTALERSRKKYDLQLKQLKDTEKREKYKVYGELLNAYGYTAPEGAKSLEALNYYTNEMITIPLDSDLSALENAKKYFDRYNKLKRTYQALSSLIEETKMEIIHLDSIATSLDIATSESDLSQIKEELLSLIHI
;
A
#
# COMPACT_ATOMS: atom_id res chain seq x y z
N MET A 1 4.62 40.09 -3.83
CA MET A 1 5.10 41.15 -2.90
C MET A 1 6.25 41.86 -3.58
N GLU A 2 6.19 43.16 -3.68
CA GLU A 2 7.19 44.02 -4.29
C GLU A 2 7.50 45.20 -3.33
N TYR A 3 8.63 45.88 -3.51
CA TYR A 3 8.99 47.04 -2.70
C TYR A 3 9.50 48.17 -3.60
N SER A 4 9.33 49.40 -3.15
CA SER A 4 9.87 50.58 -3.82
C SER A 4 10.18 51.68 -2.81
N ALA A 5 11.03 52.64 -3.22
CA ALA A 5 11.37 53.81 -2.41
C ALA A 5 10.30 54.93 -2.46
N PHE A 6 9.29 54.78 -3.31
CA PHE A 6 8.19 55.72 -3.50
C PHE A 6 6.91 55.00 -3.88
N LEU A 7 5.76 55.67 -3.70
CA LEU A 7 4.45 55.11 -4.01
C LEU A 7 4.28 54.89 -5.51
N LEU A 8 4.00 53.67 -5.91
CA LEU A 8 3.79 53.29 -7.30
C LEU A 8 2.29 53.36 -7.64
N LYS A 9 1.90 54.31 -8.50
CA LYS A 9 0.50 54.52 -8.88
C LYS A 9 -0.18 53.31 -9.54
N GLN A 10 0.60 52.45 -10.18
CA GLN A 10 0.09 51.23 -10.82
C GLN A 10 -0.41 50.16 -9.85
N TYR A 11 -0.10 50.32 -8.56
CA TYR A 11 -0.51 49.39 -7.50
C TYR A 11 -1.41 50.09 -6.47
N ALA A 12 -2.07 51.19 -6.85
CA ALA A 12 -2.93 51.98 -5.95
C ALA A 12 -4.08 51.18 -5.33
N ASP A 13 -4.56 50.13 -6.01
CA ASP A 13 -5.65 49.24 -5.56
C ASP A 13 -5.17 48.10 -4.66
N LEU A 14 -3.86 47.95 -4.41
CA LEU A 14 -3.28 46.95 -3.57
C LEU A 14 -2.96 47.48 -2.17
N GLU A 15 -3.00 46.59 -1.20
CA GLU A 15 -2.59 46.90 0.17
C GLU A 15 -1.14 47.35 0.20
N THR A 16 -0.90 48.53 0.74
CA THR A 16 0.42 49.18 0.81
C THR A 16 0.81 49.42 2.25
N ILE A 17 1.99 48.98 2.64
CA ILE A 17 2.56 49.19 3.97
C ILE A 17 3.74 50.14 3.81
N SER A 18 3.74 51.25 4.57
CA SER A 18 4.81 52.25 4.58
C SER A 18 5.70 52.13 5.80
N TYR A 19 6.99 52.37 5.62
CA TYR A 19 8.02 52.35 6.68
C TYR A 19 8.82 53.63 6.68
N ASP A 20 9.45 53.97 7.80
CA ASP A 20 10.18 55.24 7.97
C ASP A 20 11.52 55.25 7.22
N SER A 21 12.05 54.11 6.85
CA SER A 21 13.31 54.03 6.10
C SER A 21 13.31 52.87 5.09
N ILE A 22 14.10 53.03 4.03
CA ILE A 22 14.31 51.98 3.03
C ILE A 22 14.95 50.72 3.63
N SER A 23 15.77 50.86 4.67
CA SER A 23 16.37 49.74 5.37
C SER A 23 15.31 48.88 6.04
N GLN A 24 14.31 49.49 6.69
CA GLN A 24 13.17 48.74 7.27
C GLN A 24 12.32 48.08 6.20
N VAL A 25 12.08 48.75 5.06
CA VAL A 25 11.37 48.14 3.92
C VAL A 25 12.09 46.89 3.45
N LEU A 26 13.40 46.95 3.25
CA LEU A 26 14.22 45.82 2.80
C LEU A 26 14.25 44.70 3.81
N GLU A 27 14.44 45.00 5.09
CA GLU A 27 14.45 44.04 6.17
C GLU A 27 13.13 43.26 6.21
N GLN A 28 12.00 43.92 6.24
CA GLN A 28 10.68 43.31 6.28
C GLN A 28 10.37 42.52 5.01
N PHE A 29 10.72 43.05 3.84
CA PHE A 29 10.53 42.35 2.57
C PHE A 29 11.33 41.06 2.50
N TYR A 30 12.61 41.08 2.85
CA TYR A 30 13.46 39.91 2.79
C TYR A 30 13.13 38.89 3.91
N ALA A 31 12.75 39.36 5.11
CA ALA A 31 12.26 38.48 6.17
C ALA A 31 11.01 37.73 5.72
N ALA A 32 10.00 38.42 5.19
CA ALA A 32 8.78 37.77 4.69
C ALA A 32 9.05 36.84 3.50
N LYS A 33 9.92 37.25 2.57
CA LYS A 33 10.32 36.43 1.42
C LYS A 33 11.05 35.16 1.86
N ASN A 34 11.93 35.25 2.85
CA ASN A 34 12.68 34.11 3.38
C ASN A 34 11.73 33.11 4.05
N VAL A 35 10.78 33.58 4.87
CA VAL A 35 9.76 32.73 5.50
C VAL A 35 8.94 31.99 4.43
N TYR A 36 8.44 32.73 3.42
CA TYR A 36 7.67 32.15 2.33
C TYR A 36 8.47 31.08 1.55
N THR A 37 9.72 31.41 1.21
CA THR A 37 10.60 30.50 0.48
C THR A 37 10.89 29.23 1.29
N HIS A 38 11.12 29.38 2.58
CA HIS A 38 11.39 28.28 3.49
C HIS A 38 10.18 27.34 3.66
N MET A 39 8.98 27.93 3.83
CA MET A 39 7.73 27.16 3.86
C MET A 39 7.49 26.38 2.58
N ARG A 40 7.69 27.03 1.42
CA ARG A 40 7.54 26.39 0.11
C ARG A 40 8.48 25.19 -0.04
N GLN A 41 9.75 25.35 0.38
CA GLN A 41 10.75 24.29 0.32
C GLN A 41 10.39 23.11 1.25
N LYS A 42 10.04 23.40 2.50
CA LYS A 42 9.61 22.38 3.48
C LYS A 42 8.38 21.61 2.97
N SER A 43 7.37 22.33 2.44
CA SER A 43 6.18 21.70 1.87
C SER A 43 6.52 20.79 0.69
N ALA A 44 7.41 21.22 -0.21
CA ALA A 44 7.84 20.42 -1.37
C ALA A 44 8.57 19.15 -0.94
N ASP A 45 9.44 19.23 0.07
CA ASP A 45 10.16 18.07 0.59
C ASP A 45 9.22 17.06 1.25
N LEU A 46 8.26 17.51 2.07
CA LEU A 46 7.24 16.65 2.68
C LEU A 46 6.36 16.00 1.62
N ARG A 47 5.91 16.73 0.60
CA ARG A 47 5.14 16.17 -0.52
C ARG A 47 5.90 15.06 -1.24
N ARG A 48 7.18 15.24 -1.48
CA ARG A 48 8.03 14.21 -2.12
C ARG A 48 8.09 12.94 -1.27
N ILE A 49 8.24 13.08 0.05
CA ILE A 49 8.27 11.95 0.97
C ILE A 49 6.93 11.20 0.95
N VAL A 50 5.82 11.92 1.09
CA VAL A 50 4.47 11.33 1.11
C VAL A 50 4.16 10.64 -0.23
N THR A 51 4.45 11.27 -1.36
CA THR A 51 4.23 10.68 -2.69
C THR A 51 5.04 9.39 -2.85
N THR A 52 6.31 9.39 -2.43
CA THR A 52 7.15 8.19 -2.50
C THR A 52 6.62 7.08 -1.59
N ALA A 53 6.15 7.40 -0.39
CA ALA A 53 5.54 6.44 0.53
C ALA A 53 4.25 5.86 -0.07
N LEU A 54 3.35 6.70 -0.58
CA LEU A 54 2.12 6.28 -1.26
C LEU A 54 2.38 5.33 -2.43
N GLU A 55 3.34 5.65 -3.29
CA GLU A 55 3.68 4.78 -4.41
C GLU A 55 4.18 3.41 -3.95
N ARG A 56 4.99 3.36 -2.88
CA ARG A 56 5.49 2.11 -2.30
C ARG A 56 4.35 1.29 -1.70
N SER A 57 3.48 1.92 -0.91
CA SER A 57 2.36 1.24 -0.24
C SER A 57 1.32 0.74 -1.26
N ARG A 58 1.04 1.50 -2.32
CA ARG A 58 0.17 1.06 -3.43
C ARG A 58 0.76 -0.13 -4.18
N LYS A 59 2.05 -0.11 -4.52
CA LYS A 59 2.72 -1.27 -5.14
C LYS A 59 2.73 -2.50 -4.23
N LYS A 60 2.95 -2.32 -2.93
CA LYS A 60 2.87 -3.39 -1.92
C LYS A 60 1.46 -3.98 -1.87
N TYR A 61 0.42 -3.15 -1.86
CA TYR A 61 -0.97 -3.55 -1.87
C TYR A 61 -1.33 -4.38 -3.11
N ASP A 62 -0.95 -3.91 -4.30
CA ASP A 62 -1.20 -4.64 -5.56
C ASP A 62 -0.51 -6.01 -5.59
N LEU A 63 0.72 -6.09 -5.07
CA LEU A 63 1.45 -7.36 -4.96
C LEU A 63 0.77 -8.32 -3.99
N GLN A 64 0.32 -7.82 -2.84
CA GLN A 64 -0.42 -8.60 -1.84
C GLN A 64 -1.74 -9.13 -2.40
N LEU A 65 -2.50 -8.32 -3.15
CA LEU A 65 -3.73 -8.75 -3.83
C LEU A 65 -3.46 -9.87 -4.85
N LYS A 66 -2.39 -9.73 -5.63
CA LYS A 66 -1.99 -10.77 -6.59
C LYS A 66 -1.63 -12.08 -5.87
N GLN A 67 -0.87 -12.00 -4.79
CA GLN A 67 -0.52 -13.16 -3.98
C GLN A 67 -1.74 -13.78 -3.32
N LEU A 68 -2.70 -12.97 -2.84
CA LEU A 68 -3.96 -13.46 -2.26
C LEU A 68 -4.75 -14.28 -3.29
N LYS A 69 -4.87 -13.78 -4.52
CA LYS A 69 -5.53 -14.50 -5.62
C LYS A 69 -4.86 -15.85 -5.91
N ASP A 70 -3.54 -15.94 -5.83
CA ASP A 70 -2.83 -17.21 -6.00
C ASP A 70 -3.18 -18.24 -4.92
N THR A 71 -3.65 -17.81 -3.74
CA THR A 71 -4.09 -18.72 -2.67
C THR A 71 -5.46 -19.34 -2.92
N GLU A 72 -6.25 -18.85 -3.87
CA GLU A 72 -7.57 -19.41 -4.22
C GLU A 72 -7.46 -20.87 -4.68
N LYS A 73 -6.31 -21.23 -5.23
CA LYS A 73 -6.00 -22.62 -5.62
C LYS A 73 -6.05 -23.62 -4.45
N ARG A 74 -6.12 -23.14 -3.20
CA ARG A 74 -6.17 -24.01 -2.00
C ARG A 74 -7.35 -24.95 -2.02
N GLU A 75 -8.53 -24.50 -2.45
CA GLU A 75 -9.74 -25.34 -2.47
C GLU A 75 -9.57 -26.54 -3.40
N LYS A 76 -8.91 -26.36 -4.53
CA LYS A 76 -8.56 -27.46 -5.45
C LYS A 76 -7.71 -28.54 -4.74
N TYR A 77 -6.70 -28.12 -3.96
CA TYR A 77 -5.85 -29.07 -3.25
C TYR A 77 -6.59 -29.79 -2.12
N LYS A 78 -7.54 -29.12 -1.45
CA LYS A 78 -8.42 -29.76 -0.46
C LYS A 78 -9.24 -30.88 -1.11
N VAL A 79 -9.93 -30.55 -2.23
CA VAL A 79 -10.73 -31.51 -2.99
C VAL A 79 -9.87 -32.72 -3.44
N TYR A 80 -8.67 -32.45 -3.96
CA TYR A 80 -7.77 -33.51 -4.39
C TYR A 80 -7.38 -34.45 -3.22
N GLY A 81 -7.06 -33.90 -2.05
CA GLY A 81 -6.74 -34.69 -0.86
C GLY A 81 -7.93 -35.54 -0.38
N GLU A 82 -9.13 -34.95 -0.37
CA GLU A 82 -10.35 -35.65 0.03
C GLU A 82 -10.71 -36.79 -0.93
N LEU A 83 -10.64 -36.54 -2.24
CA LEU A 83 -10.93 -37.57 -3.24
C LEU A 83 -9.89 -38.70 -3.23
N LEU A 84 -8.62 -38.38 -3.00
CA LEU A 84 -7.59 -39.43 -2.83
C LEU A 84 -7.79 -40.25 -1.58
N ASN A 85 -8.29 -39.70 -0.48
CA ASN A 85 -8.67 -40.47 0.69
C ASN A 85 -9.88 -41.39 0.43
N ALA A 86 -10.83 -40.94 -0.41
CA ALA A 86 -12.04 -41.71 -0.72
C ALA A 86 -11.81 -42.79 -1.79
N TYR A 87 -11.06 -42.45 -2.84
CA TYR A 87 -10.91 -43.30 -4.04
C TYR A 87 -9.49 -43.76 -4.32
N GLY A 88 -8.50 -43.33 -3.51
CA GLY A 88 -7.08 -43.63 -3.74
C GLY A 88 -6.75 -45.12 -3.77
N TYR A 89 -7.56 -45.99 -3.13
CA TYR A 89 -7.42 -47.44 -3.16
C TYR A 89 -7.63 -48.05 -4.57
N THR A 90 -8.26 -47.30 -5.49
CA THR A 90 -8.48 -47.71 -6.89
C THR A 90 -7.29 -47.40 -7.79
N ALA A 91 -6.34 -46.55 -7.32
CA ALA A 91 -5.16 -46.19 -8.09
C ALA A 91 -4.12 -47.34 -8.03
N PRO A 92 -3.61 -47.80 -9.18
CA PRO A 92 -2.50 -48.77 -9.17
C PRO A 92 -1.22 -48.11 -8.65
N GLU A 93 -0.31 -48.95 -8.11
CA GLU A 93 1.02 -48.46 -7.71
C GLU A 93 1.77 -47.84 -8.90
N GLY A 94 2.42 -46.70 -8.68
CA GLY A 94 3.15 -45.97 -9.72
C GLY A 94 2.23 -45.16 -10.68
N ALA A 95 0.93 -45.07 -10.40
CA ALA A 95 0.04 -44.26 -11.21
C ALA A 95 0.44 -42.78 -11.21
N LYS A 96 0.37 -42.13 -12.39
CA LYS A 96 0.65 -40.69 -12.54
C LYS A 96 -0.59 -39.82 -12.39
N SER A 97 -1.77 -40.39 -12.40
CA SER A 97 -3.04 -39.71 -12.21
C SER A 97 -4.13 -40.66 -11.74
N LEU A 98 -5.15 -40.12 -11.11
CA LEU A 98 -6.38 -40.80 -10.75
C LEU A 98 -7.56 -40.00 -11.29
N GLU A 99 -8.48 -40.67 -11.98
CA GLU A 99 -9.78 -40.08 -12.33
C GLU A 99 -10.78 -40.40 -11.19
N ALA A 100 -11.42 -39.36 -10.68
CA ALA A 100 -12.39 -39.51 -9.59
C ALA A 100 -13.57 -38.56 -9.80
N LEU A 101 -14.75 -38.98 -9.35
CA LEU A 101 -15.92 -38.13 -9.34
C LEU A 101 -15.80 -37.08 -8.23
N ASN A 102 -15.77 -35.81 -8.60
CA ASN A 102 -15.87 -34.72 -7.66
C ASN A 102 -17.31 -34.61 -7.14
N TYR A 103 -17.59 -35.08 -5.96
CA TYR A 103 -18.93 -35.08 -5.36
C TYR A 103 -19.45 -33.65 -5.03
N TYR A 104 -18.60 -32.60 -5.08
CA TYR A 104 -19.04 -31.21 -4.92
C TYR A 104 -19.64 -30.64 -6.20
N THR A 105 -19.07 -31.00 -7.37
CA THR A 105 -19.51 -30.48 -8.67
C THR A 105 -20.22 -31.51 -9.54
N ASN A 106 -20.20 -32.79 -9.12
CA ASN A 106 -20.70 -33.95 -9.87
C ASN A 106 -20.01 -34.11 -11.25
N GLU A 107 -18.74 -33.71 -11.36
CA GLU A 107 -17.93 -33.84 -12.55
C GLU A 107 -16.74 -34.77 -12.33
N MET A 108 -16.34 -35.49 -13.37
CA MET A 108 -15.11 -36.28 -13.36
C MET A 108 -13.90 -35.36 -13.42
N ILE A 109 -12.95 -35.51 -12.50
CA ILE A 109 -11.71 -34.75 -12.49
C ILE A 109 -10.51 -35.69 -12.48
N THR A 110 -9.43 -35.25 -13.11
CA THR A 110 -8.14 -35.92 -13.13
C THR A 110 -7.23 -35.33 -12.06
N ILE A 111 -6.84 -36.13 -11.09
CA ILE A 111 -5.95 -35.76 -9.98
C ILE A 111 -4.54 -36.21 -10.34
N PRO A 112 -3.56 -35.32 -10.52
CA PRO A 112 -2.16 -35.67 -10.75
C PRO A 112 -1.57 -36.35 -9.52
N LEU A 113 -0.83 -37.45 -9.72
CA LEU A 113 -0.15 -38.16 -8.67
C LEU A 113 1.37 -38.16 -8.89
N ASP A 114 2.09 -38.20 -7.80
CA ASP A 114 3.49 -38.50 -7.78
C ASP A 114 3.63 -40.03 -7.75
N SER A 115 4.22 -40.61 -8.80
CA SER A 115 4.33 -42.07 -8.98
C SER A 115 5.21 -42.73 -7.93
N ASP A 116 6.07 -41.97 -7.26
CA ASP A 116 6.98 -42.48 -6.23
C ASP A 116 6.32 -42.55 -4.84
N LEU A 117 5.07 -42.02 -4.73
CA LEU A 117 4.30 -41.93 -3.52
C LEU A 117 3.02 -42.79 -3.61
N SER A 118 2.64 -43.38 -2.52
CA SER A 118 1.32 -44.04 -2.39
C SER A 118 0.18 -43.00 -2.52
N ALA A 119 -1.04 -43.46 -2.79
CA ALA A 119 -2.21 -42.58 -2.88
C ALA A 119 -2.43 -41.79 -1.57
N LEU A 120 -2.18 -42.42 -0.42
CA LEU A 120 -2.29 -41.74 0.89
C LEU A 120 -1.23 -40.65 1.11
N GLU A 121 0.00 -40.89 0.67
CA GLU A 121 1.08 -39.92 0.75
C GLU A 121 0.82 -38.76 -0.20
N ASN A 122 0.31 -39.03 -1.41
CA ASN A 122 -0.17 -37.97 -2.34
C ASN A 122 -1.31 -37.15 -1.70
N ALA A 123 -2.28 -37.78 -1.03
CA ALA A 123 -3.34 -37.08 -0.32
C ALA A 123 -2.76 -36.14 0.76
N LYS A 124 -1.83 -36.64 1.57
CA LYS A 124 -1.12 -35.84 2.59
C LYS A 124 -0.40 -34.66 1.97
N LYS A 125 0.33 -34.84 0.85
CA LYS A 125 1.01 -33.80 0.12
C LYS A 125 0.04 -32.70 -0.35
N TYR A 126 -1.17 -33.05 -0.79
CA TYR A 126 -2.20 -32.08 -1.17
C TYR A 126 -2.78 -31.35 0.05
N PHE A 127 -3.03 -32.01 1.16
CA PHE A 127 -3.47 -31.39 2.41
C PHE A 127 -2.40 -30.42 2.97
N ASP A 128 -1.13 -30.77 2.90
CA ASP A 128 -0.03 -29.90 3.31
C ASP A 128 0.01 -28.61 2.47
N ARG A 129 -0.20 -28.72 1.14
CA ARG A 129 -0.33 -27.56 0.24
C ARG A 129 -1.56 -26.72 0.58
N TYR A 130 -2.70 -27.35 0.82
CA TYR A 130 -3.90 -26.67 1.27
C TYR A 130 -3.66 -25.88 2.56
N ASN A 131 -3.11 -26.52 3.57
CA ASN A 131 -2.84 -25.90 4.87
C ASN A 131 -1.84 -24.75 4.77
N LYS A 132 -0.80 -24.89 3.94
CA LYS A 132 0.15 -23.79 3.66
C LYS A 132 -0.55 -22.60 3.03
N LEU A 133 -1.32 -22.80 1.96
CA LEU A 133 -2.04 -21.74 1.28
C LEU A 133 -3.14 -21.10 2.15
N LYS A 134 -3.82 -21.89 2.99
CA LYS A 134 -4.81 -21.39 3.95
C LYS A 134 -4.17 -20.42 4.96
N ARG A 135 -3.00 -20.78 5.53
CA ARG A 135 -2.26 -19.89 6.43
C ARG A 135 -1.78 -18.64 5.73
N THR A 136 -1.27 -18.78 4.49
CA THR A 136 -0.86 -17.63 3.66
C THR A 136 -2.03 -16.71 3.35
N TYR A 137 -3.21 -17.26 3.04
CA TYR A 137 -4.42 -16.46 2.81
C TYR A 137 -4.80 -15.63 4.05
N GLN A 138 -4.82 -16.26 5.22
CA GLN A 138 -5.16 -15.58 6.47
C GLN A 138 -4.19 -14.45 6.81
N ALA A 139 -2.88 -14.71 6.68
CA ALA A 139 -1.85 -13.69 6.90
C ALA A 139 -1.93 -12.53 5.90
N LEU A 140 -2.12 -12.83 4.61
CA LEU A 140 -2.25 -11.80 3.56
C LEU A 140 -3.52 -10.96 3.74
N SER A 141 -4.64 -11.57 4.16
CA SER A 141 -5.87 -10.83 4.41
C SER A 141 -5.69 -9.74 5.47
N SER A 142 -4.98 -10.04 6.58
CA SER A 142 -4.66 -9.04 7.60
C SER A 142 -3.72 -7.96 7.06
N LEU A 143 -2.62 -8.37 6.39
CA LEU A 143 -1.64 -7.43 5.83
C LEU A 143 -2.22 -6.50 4.76
N ILE A 144 -3.20 -6.95 3.99
CA ILE A 144 -3.88 -6.13 2.98
C ILE A 144 -4.69 -5.02 3.66
N GLU A 145 -5.43 -5.34 4.72
CA GLU A 145 -6.19 -4.32 5.47
C GLU A 145 -5.24 -3.31 6.16
N GLU A 146 -4.15 -3.76 6.74
CA GLU A 146 -3.12 -2.87 7.32
C GLU A 146 -2.54 -1.93 6.25
N THR A 147 -2.15 -2.48 5.09
CA THR A 147 -1.59 -1.67 3.98
C THR A 147 -2.62 -0.70 3.42
N LYS A 148 -3.89 -1.08 3.36
CA LYS A 148 -4.98 -0.20 2.94
C LYS A 148 -5.18 0.96 3.90
N MET A 149 -5.15 0.71 5.20
CA MET A 149 -5.22 1.77 6.22
C MET A 149 -4.02 2.71 6.15
N GLU A 150 -2.81 2.18 5.90
CA GLU A 150 -1.60 2.97 5.67
C GLU A 150 -1.77 3.93 4.46
N ILE A 151 -2.32 3.44 3.34
CA ILE A 151 -2.58 4.26 2.15
C ILE A 151 -3.59 5.36 2.46
N ILE A 152 -4.71 5.04 3.14
CA ILE A 152 -5.73 6.03 3.52
C ILE A 152 -5.12 7.13 4.40
N HIS A 153 -4.28 6.76 5.36
CA HIS A 153 -3.62 7.72 6.23
C HIS A 153 -2.64 8.61 5.46
N LEU A 154 -1.83 8.04 4.57
CA LEU A 154 -0.92 8.81 3.71
C LEU A 154 -1.67 9.75 2.75
N ASP A 155 -2.81 9.34 2.20
CA ASP A 155 -3.68 10.20 1.38
C ASP A 155 -4.27 11.36 2.21
N SER A 156 -4.62 11.12 3.49
CA SER A 156 -5.03 12.18 4.42
C SER A 156 -3.91 13.18 4.67
N ILE A 157 -2.69 12.71 4.93
CA ILE A 157 -1.51 13.56 5.09
C ILE A 157 -1.24 14.39 3.82
N ALA A 158 -1.36 13.81 2.63
CA ALA A 158 -1.23 14.53 1.37
C ALA A 158 -2.25 15.67 1.26
N THR A 159 -3.50 15.39 1.64
CA THR A 159 -4.57 16.41 1.67
C THR A 159 -4.26 17.52 2.69
N SER A 160 -3.78 17.16 3.88
CA SER A 160 -3.37 18.14 4.90
C SER A 160 -2.25 19.06 4.40
N LEU A 161 -1.28 18.52 3.62
CA LEU A 161 -0.24 19.31 2.97
C LEU A 161 -0.79 20.29 1.91
N ASP A 162 -1.91 19.97 1.27
CA ASP A 162 -2.53 20.85 0.26
C ASP A 162 -3.21 22.06 0.91
N ILE A 163 -3.73 21.92 2.11
CA ILE A 163 -4.44 22.97 2.84
C ILE A 163 -3.57 23.70 3.87
N ALA A 164 -2.34 23.24 4.13
CA ALA A 164 -1.43 23.85 5.09
C ALA A 164 -1.06 25.28 4.70
N THR A 165 -1.27 26.22 5.62
CA THR A 165 -1.01 27.66 5.42
C THR A 165 0.08 28.23 6.32
N SER A 166 0.45 27.49 7.38
CA SER A 166 1.42 27.95 8.39
C SER A 166 2.58 26.96 8.57
N GLU A 167 3.68 27.45 9.15
CA GLU A 167 4.82 26.60 9.53
C GLU A 167 4.45 25.63 10.65
N SER A 168 3.52 26.01 11.51
CA SER A 168 2.98 25.15 12.56
C SER A 168 2.26 23.93 11.95
N ASP A 169 1.44 24.15 10.91
CA ASP A 169 0.74 23.07 10.20
C ASP A 169 1.75 22.07 9.60
N LEU A 170 2.80 22.58 8.94
CA LEU A 170 3.83 21.73 8.35
C LEU A 170 4.60 20.93 9.40
N SER A 171 4.81 21.50 10.61
CA SER A 171 5.47 20.81 11.71
C SER A 171 4.60 19.67 12.25
N GLN A 172 3.31 19.88 12.44
CA GLN A 172 2.36 18.86 12.86
C GLN A 172 2.27 17.72 11.84
N ILE A 173 2.13 18.06 10.55
CA ILE A 173 2.09 17.09 9.46
C ILE A 173 3.38 16.26 9.41
N LYS A 174 4.54 16.89 9.65
CA LYS A 174 5.83 16.19 9.72
C LYS A 174 5.87 15.19 10.87
N GLU A 175 5.40 15.56 12.05
CA GLU A 175 5.35 14.66 13.23
C GLU A 175 4.42 13.47 12.96
N GLU A 176 3.24 13.71 12.38
CA GLU A 176 2.30 12.66 11.99
C GLU A 176 2.93 11.70 10.96
N LEU A 177 3.57 12.23 9.94
CA LEU A 177 4.26 11.44 8.91
C LEU A 177 5.39 10.60 9.51
N LEU A 178 6.18 11.16 10.43
CA LEU A 178 7.26 10.43 11.10
C LEU A 178 6.72 9.30 11.97
N SER A 179 5.61 9.50 12.68
CA SER A 179 4.97 8.44 13.48
C SER A 179 4.52 7.27 12.61
N LEU A 180 4.03 7.53 11.39
CA LEU A 180 3.58 6.52 10.45
C LEU A 180 4.73 5.71 9.82
N ILE A 181 5.85 6.38 9.50
CA ILE A 181 6.99 5.73 8.82
C ILE A 181 7.84 4.89 9.79
N HIS A 182 7.78 5.17 11.10
CA HIS A 182 8.54 4.46 12.13
C HIS A 182 7.80 3.26 12.75
N ILE A 183 6.56 2.98 12.32
CA ILE A 183 5.84 1.75 12.64
C ILE A 183 6.17 0.68 11.59
#